data_1135f41c723dab06725ca7fdd192eda1
#
_entry.id   1135f41c723dab06725ca7fdd192eda1
#
_cell.length_a   1.000
_cell.length_b   1.000
_cell.length_c   1.000
_cell.angle_alpha   90.00
_cell.angle_beta   90.00
_cell.angle_gamma   90.00
#
_symmetry.space_group_name_H-M   'P 1'
#
loop_
_entity.id
_entity.type
_entity.pdbx_description
1 polymer ?
#
loop_
_entity_poly.entity_id
_entity_poly.type
_entity_poly.pdbx_seq_one_letter_code
_entity_poly.pdbx_strand_id
1 'polypeptide(L)'
;ADVIGDDCNSASSCEAYLGGTLYTAMEALGTANIIQVYAAGNAASSSPSVLSGAAIYDDDFKETTVITVSIDSNGTLASYSNKCGVAKAICLAAPGNLYSFLSSNAQSQYAVNSYAQKMEGTSMAAPLVSGGLALVKEEFSSLTNAQVVDRLLATALDTGEYSKSTIYGHGLMNLAGATAAIASLQTIGGSNLLDDENTSYYDLADNTFSSSAAFSNALSSSLKGQTMEVYDSFDRANFDVAVDSFFTSGSYTSQNTIENHMLRLEPKTT
;
A
#
# COMPACT_ATOMS: atom_id res chain seq x y z
N ALA A 1 -30.66 0.04 -6.33
CA ALA A 1 -29.57 0.51 -5.44
C ALA A 1 -28.87 1.65 -6.14
N ASP A 2 -28.70 2.74 -5.43
CA ASP A 2 -28.12 3.97 -5.95
C ASP A 2 -26.61 3.77 -6.12
N VAL A 3 -26.13 3.82 -7.36
CA VAL A 3 -24.74 3.53 -7.72
C VAL A 3 -24.06 4.73 -8.35
N ILE A 4 -22.78 4.84 -8.08
CA ILE A 4 -21.91 5.85 -8.67
C ILE A 4 -21.81 5.64 -10.18
N GLY A 5 -21.81 6.71 -10.94
CA GLY A 5 -21.82 6.70 -12.41
C GLY A 5 -23.21 6.80 -13.01
N ASP A 6 -24.22 6.18 -12.39
CA ASP A 6 -25.61 6.23 -12.82
C ASP A 6 -26.37 7.39 -12.12
N ASP A 7 -26.35 7.41 -10.79
CA ASP A 7 -27.09 8.39 -9.97
C ASP A 7 -26.30 9.68 -9.73
N CYS A 8 -24.97 9.62 -9.71
CA CYS A 8 -24.10 10.80 -9.80
C CYS A 8 -22.86 10.51 -10.65
N ASN A 9 -22.40 11.50 -11.43
CA ASN A 9 -21.31 11.37 -12.39
C ASN A 9 -20.39 12.60 -12.44
N SER A 10 -20.47 13.46 -11.45
CA SER A 10 -19.62 14.63 -11.22
C SER A 10 -19.64 15.02 -9.75
N ALA A 11 -18.67 15.82 -9.28
CA ALA A 11 -18.63 16.31 -7.90
C ALA A 11 -19.95 16.99 -7.53
N SER A 12 -20.43 17.94 -8.35
CA SER A 12 -21.69 18.68 -8.09
C SER A 12 -22.93 17.79 -8.09
N SER A 13 -23.00 16.76 -8.94
CA SER A 13 -24.16 15.85 -8.92
C SER A 13 -24.10 14.90 -7.72
N CYS A 14 -22.92 14.51 -7.26
CA CYS A 14 -22.76 13.71 -6.05
C CYS A 14 -23.07 14.54 -4.79
N GLU A 15 -22.62 15.78 -4.72
CA GLU A 15 -22.99 16.73 -3.66
C GLU A 15 -24.51 16.92 -3.58
N ALA A 16 -25.18 17.16 -4.71
CA ALA A 16 -26.61 17.29 -4.75
C ALA A 16 -27.35 16.03 -4.29
N TYR A 17 -26.82 14.84 -4.64
CA TYR A 17 -27.40 13.57 -4.27
C TYR A 17 -27.23 13.25 -2.77
N LEU A 18 -26.01 13.43 -2.23
CA LEU A 18 -25.66 13.11 -0.84
C LEU A 18 -26.12 14.20 0.14
N GLY A 19 -26.40 15.40 -0.37
CA GLY A 19 -26.67 16.59 0.42
C GLY A 19 -25.36 17.31 0.83
N GLY A 20 -25.34 18.62 0.66
CA GLY A 20 -24.13 19.44 0.82
C GLY A 20 -23.43 19.27 2.17
N THR A 21 -24.17 19.11 3.28
CA THR A 21 -23.56 18.93 4.61
C THR A 21 -22.71 17.65 4.69
N LEU A 22 -23.20 16.53 4.17
CA LEU A 22 -22.45 15.27 4.19
C LEU A 22 -21.25 15.33 3.25
N TYR A 23 -21.47 15.84 2.04
CA TYR A 23 -20.42 15.96 1.04
C TYR A 23 -19.27 16.87 1.54
N THR A 24 -19.59 18.07 2.04
CA THR A 24 -18.61 18.97 2.65
C THR A 24 -17.87 18.34 3.84
N ALA A 25 -18.53 17.48 4.62
CA ALA A 25 -17.82 16.75 5.69
C ALA A 25 -16.81 15.74 5.14
N MET A 26 -17.12 15.07 4.02
CA MET A 26 -16.19 14.15 3.33
C MET A 26 -14.98 14.92 2.77
N GLU A 27 -15.20 16.06 2.12
CA GLU A 27 -14.14 16.97 1.64
C GLU A 27 -13.25 17.46 2.79
N ALA A 28 -13.86 17.88 3.91
CA ALA A 28 -13.12 18.33 5.08
C ALA A 28 -12.20 17.26 5.67
N LEU A 29 -12.61 15.98 5.62
CA LEU A 29 -11.75 14.85 6.03
C LEU A 29 -10.57 14.68 5.06
N GLY A 30 -10.80 14.81 3.75
CA GLY A 30 -9.74 14.77 2.74
C GLY A 30 -8.74 15.91 2.91
N THR A 31 -9.24 17.15 3.03
CA THR A 31 -8.42 18.35 3.29
C THR A 31 -7.62 18.23 4.60
N ALA A 32 -8.19 17.59 5.63
CA ALA A 32 -7.48 17.27 6.87
C ALA A 32 -6.51 16.09 6.71
N ASN A 33 -6.33 15.57 5.51
CA ASN A 33 -5.47 14.43 5.18
C ASN A 33 -5.81 13.18 6.00
N ILE A 34 -7.11 12.91 6.21
CA ILE A 34 -7.60 11.72 6.93
C ILE A 34 -7.96 10.64 5.90
N ILE A 35 -7.40 9.44 6.07
CA ILE A 35 -7.75 8.30 5.22
C ILE A 35 -9.21 7.88 5.46
N GLN A 36 -9.96 7.79 4.38
CA GLN A 36 -11.38 7.40 4.39
C GLN A 36 -11.54 6.03 3.72
N VAL A 37 -12.11 5.07 4.43
CA VAL A 37 -12.36 3.73 3.90
C VAL A 37 -13.86 3.47 3.83
N TYR A 38 -14.35 3.18 2.64
CA TYR A 38 -15.78 2.97 2.38
C TYR A 38 -16.08 1.54 1.93
N ALA A 39 -17.16 0.98 2.47
CA ALA A 39 -17.75 -0.25 1.98
C ALA A 39 -18.45 0.01 0.62
N ALA A 40 -18.19 -0.81 -0.40
CA ALA A 40 -18.75 -0.62 -1.74
C ALA A 40 -20.28 -0.73 -1.81
N GLY A 41 -20.89 -1.43 -0.85
CA GLY A 41 -22.33 -1.72 -0.80
C GLY A 41 -22.65 -3.19 -1.07
N ASN A 42 -23.87 -3.59 -0.70
CA ASN A 42 -24.30 -5.00 -0.66
C ASN A 42 -25.52 -5.27 -1.57
N ALA A 43 -25.59 -4.63 -2.74
CA ALA A 43 -26.70 -4.76 -3.68
C ALA A 43 -26.35 -5.54 -4.96
N ALA A 44 -25.18 -6.21 -4.99
CA ALA A 44 -24.65 -6.90 -6.17
C ALA A 44 -24.57 -6.00 -7.43
N SER A 45 -24.42 -4.69 -7.24
CA SER A 45 -24.39 -3.69 -8.32
C SER A 45 -23.06 -3.70 -9.08
N SER A 46 -23.08 -3.17 -10.30
CA SER A 46 -21.90 -3.08 -11.18
C SER A 46 -20.87 -2.05 -10.73
N SER A 47 -21.25 -1.13 -9.85
CA SER A 47 -20.40 -0.07 -9.28
C SER A 47 -20.73 0.13 -7.79
N PRO A 48 -19.86 0.80 -7.03
CA PRO A 48 -20.12 1.14 -5.64
C PRO A 48 -21.37 2.02 -5.46
N SER A 49 -21.86 2.11 -4.23
CA SER A 49 -22.91 3.07 -3.88
C SER A 49 -22.43 4.50 -4.09
N VAL A 50 -23.35 5.45 -4.27
CA VAL A 50 -23.00 6.86 -4.45
C VAL A 50 -22.15 7.37 -3.29
N LEU A 51 -22.52 7.05 -2.04
CA LEU A 51 -21.76 7.46 -0.86
C LEU A 51 -20.29 6.99 -0.91
N SER A 52 -20.06 5.74 -1.28
CA SER A 52 -18.70 5.18 -1.30
C SER A 52 -17.90 5.61 -2.51
N GLY A 53 -18.56 5.88 -3.63
CA GLY A 53 -17.91 6.18 -4.90
C GLY A 53 -17.71 7.67 -5.21
N ALA A 54 -18.30 8.58 -4.43
CA ALA A 54 -18.28 10.01 -4.72
C ALA A 54 -16.87 10.59 -4.89
N ALA A 55 -15.90 10.08 -4.15
CA ALA A 55 -14.49 10.51 -4.19
C ALA A 55 -13.85 10.40 -5.59
N ILE A 56 -14.35 9.58 -6.50
CA ILE A 56 -13.76 9.46 -7.85
C ILE A 56 -13.88 10.72 -8.68
N TYR A 57 -14.81 11.61 -8.32
CA TYR A 57 -15.09 12.87 -9.01
C TYR A 57 -14.57 14.10 -8.29
N ASP A 58 -13.82 13.91 -7.19
CA ASP A 58 -13.36 14.98 -6.34
C ASP A 58 -11.94 14.74 -5.85
N ASP A 59 -11.00 15.52 -6.37
CA ASP A 59 -9.57 15.37 -6.07
C ASP A 59 -9.23 15.81 -4.63
N ASP A 60 -10.08 16.53 -3.91
CA ASP A 60 -9.84 16.99 -2.55
C ASP A 60 -9.77 15.84 -1.54
N PHE A 61 -10.42 14.71 -1.83
CA PHE A 61 -10.37 13.53 -0.96
C PHE A 61 -10.15 12.19 -1.66
N LYS A 62 -10.01 12.18 -2.98
CA LYS A 62 -9.79 10.96 -3.77
C LYS A 62 -8.51 10.21 -3.37
N GLU A 63 -7.40 10.94 -3.21
CA GLU A 63 -6.09 10.34 -2.91
C GLU A 63 -6.02 9.70 -1.52
N THR A 64 -6.90 10.09 -0.61
CA THR A 64 -6.99 9.52 0.75
C THR A 64 -8.20 8.59 0.91
N THR A 65 -8.86 8.21 -0.18
CA THR A 65 -10.05 7.35 -0.14
C THR A 65 -9.76 5.95 -0.70
N VAL A 66 -10.25 4.93 0.00
CA VAL A 66 -10.26 3.54 -0.45
C VAL A 66 -11.66 2.97 -0.39
N ILE A 67 -12.11 2.36 -1.48
CA ILE A 67 -13.38 1.61 -1.55
C ILE A 67 -13.08 0.13 -1.43
N THR A 68 -13.89 -0.58 -0.65
CA THR A 68 -13.66 -2.01 -0.39
C THR A 68 -14.84 -2.86 -0.88
N VAL A 69 -14.56 -3.78 -1.81
CA VAL A 69 -15.45 -4.86 -2.19
C VAL A 69 -15.18 -6.10 -1.35
N SER A 70 -16.20 -6.94 -1.19
CA SER A 70 -16.11 -8.12 -0.33
C SER A 70 -15.84 -9.39 -1.13
N ILE A 71 -14.85 -10.19 -0.71
CA ILE A 71 -14.70 -11.58 -1.13
C ILE A 71 -15.27 -12.54 -0.08
N ASP A 72 -15.75 -13.68 -0.54
CA ASP A 72 -16.26 -14.76 0.28
C ASP A 72 -15.15 -15.72 0.75
N SER A 73 -15.54 -16.79 1.45
CA SER A 73 -14.62 -17.82 1.92
C SER A 73 -13.95 -18.66 0.82
N ASN A 74 -14.43 -18.59 -0.42
CA ASN A 74 -13.85 -19.27 -1.57
C ASN A 74 -12.84 -18.37 -2.31
N GLY A 75 -12.65 -17.13 -1.85
CA GLY A 75 -11.77 -16.15 -2.48
C GLY A 75 -12.36 -15.51 -3.74
N THR A 76 -13.68 -15.58 -3.93
CA THR A 76 -14.39 -14.94 -5.05
C THR A 76 -15.24 -13.79 -4.56
N LEU A 77 -15.69 -12.92 -5.47
CA LEU A 77 -16.58 -11.82 -5.11
C LEU A 77 -17.82 -12.37 -4.38
N ALA A 78 -18.10 -11.87 -3.20
CA ALA A 78 -19.28 -12.25 -2.45
C ALA A 78 -20.54 -11.88 -3.25
N SER A 79 -21.53 -12.78 -3.27
CA SER A 79 -22.72 -12.65 -4.13
C SER A 79 -23.52 -11.36 -3.91
N TYR A 80 -23.42 -10.78 -2.73
CA TYR A 80 -24.06 -9.51 -2.37
C TYR A 80 -23.22 -8.27 -2.71
N SER A 81 -21.88 -8.43 -2.86
CA SER A 81 -20.98 -7.29 -2.97
C SER A 81 -21.21 -6.50 -4.25
N ASN A 82 -21.28 -5.18 -4.13
CA ASN A 82 -21.09 -4.32 -5.28
C ASN A 82 -19.67 -4.51 -5.82
N LYS A 83 -19.48 -4.22 -7.12
CA LYS A 83 -18.17 -4.26 -7.79
C LYS A 83 -17.49 -2.91 -7.72
N CYS A 84 -16.18 -2.86 -7.98
CA CYS A 84 -15.43 -1.61 -8.08
C CYS A 84 -15.88 -0.71 -9.25
N GLY A 85 -16.32 -1.31 -10.38
CA GLY A 85 -16.92 -0.60 -11.50
C GLY A 85 -16.13 0.61 -11.97
N VAL A 86 -16.82 1.76 -12.02
CA VAL A 86 -16.21 3.05 -12.41
C VAL A 86 -15.18 3.56 -11.39
N ALA A 87 -15.25 3.11 -10.15
CA ALA A 87 -14.35 3.53 -9.07
C ALA A 87 -13.11 2.62 -8.90
N LYS A 88 -12.79 1.80 -9.90
CA LYS A 88 -11.69 0.83 -9.85
C LYS A 88 -10.32 1.41 -9.48
N ALA A 89 -10.09 2.70 -9.73
CA ALA A 89 -8.81 3.38 -9.44
C ALA A 89 -8.53 3.61 -7.95
N ILE A 90 -9.56 3.58 -7.09
CA ILE A 90 -9.44 3.77 -5.64
C ILE A 90 -10.10 2.60 -4.87
N CYS A 91 -10.20 1.44 -5.50
CA CYS A 91 -10.95 0.30 -5.00
C CYS A 91 -10.07 -0.94 -4.94
N LEU A 92 -10.26 -1.75 -3.89
CA LEU A 92 -9.65 -3.07 -3.75
C LEU A 92 -10.60 -4.06 -3.07
N ALA A 93 -10.23 -5.33 -3.07
CA ALA A 93 -10.98 -6.41 -2.42
C ALA A 93 -10.38 -6.76 -1.05
N ALA A 94 -11.24 -7.12 -0.11
CA ALA A 94 -10.84 -7.72 1.15
C ALA A 94 -11.89 -8.75 1.62
N PRO A 95 -11.52 -9.69 2.52
CA PRO A 95 -12.47 -10.65 3.08
C PRO A 95 -13.61 -9.93 3.82
N GLY A 96 -14.85 -10.22 3.46
CA GLY A 96 -16.02 -9.66 4.13
C GLY A 96 -16.92 -10.72 4.79
N ASN A 97 -16.35 -11.89 5.05
CA ASN A 97 -17.00 -13.00 5.70
C ASN A 97 -16.17 -13.39 6.94
N LEU A 98 -16.50 -12.82 8.08
CA LEU A 98 -15.71 -12.87 9.30
C LEU A 98 -16.52 -13.33 10.49
N TYR A 99 -15.84 -13.85 11.52
CA TYR A 99 -16.38 -13.97 12.85
C TYR A 99 -16.07 -12.72 13.66
N SER A 100 -17.09 -12.12 14.28
CA SER A 100 -16.94 -10.96 15.15
C SER A 100 -17.69 -11.15 16.45
N PHE A 101 -17.29 -10.40 17.48
CA PHE A 101 -17.95 -10.44 18.78
C PHE A 101 -19.25 -9.63 18.77
N LEU A 102 -20.26 -10.18 19.46
CA LEU A 102 -21.52 -9.50 19.68
C LEU A 102 -21.57 -8.93 21.11
N SER A 103 -22.15 -7.74 21.25
CA SER A 103 -22.51 -7.23 22.58
C SER A 103 -23.57 -8.13 23.23
N SER A 104 -23.68 -8.07 24.56
CA SER A 104 -24.72 -8.81 25.30
C SER A 104 -26.14 -8.44 24.84
N ASN A 105 -26.36 -7.18 24.48
CA ASN A 105 -27.66 -6.72 23.97
C ASN A 105 -27.95 -7.28 22.57
N ALA A 106 -26.97 -7.36 21.69
CA ALA A 106 -27.12 -7.96 20.36
C ALA A 106 -27.36 -9.46 20.45
N GLN A 107 -26.70 -10.17 21.38
CA GLN A 107 -26.98 -11.59 21.65
C GLN A 107 -28.44 -11.83 22.03
N SER A 108 -28.97 -11.00 22.93
CA SER A 108 -30.40 -11.07 23.33
C SER A 108 -31.33 -10.75 22.17
N GLN A 109 -31.00 -9.74 21.35
CA GLN A 109 -31.83 -9.31 20.22
C GLN A 109 -31.90 -10.38 19.12
N TYR A 110 -30.80 -11.08 18.85
CA TYR A 110 -30.74 -12.11 17.80
C TYR A 110 -30.91 -13.53 18.33
N ALA A 111 -31.22 -13.70 19.62
CA ALA A 111 -31.44 -14.99 20.28
C ALA A 111 -30.27 -15.99 20.09
N VAL A 112 -29.03 -15.49 20.08
CA VAL A 112 -27.84 -16.32 19.91
C VAL A 112 -27.09 -16.49 21.22
N ASN A 113 -26.70 -17.72 21.55
CA ASN A 113 -25.98 -18.09 22.77
C ASN A 113 -24.44 -18.03 22.57
N SER A 114 -23.96 -17.23 21.62
CA SER A 114 -22.54 -17.14 21.28
C SER A 114 -22.06 -15.71 21.30
N TYR A 115 -20.90 -15.48 21.92
CA TYR A 115 -20.21 -14.20 21.88
C TYR A 115 -19.56 -13.88 20.51
N ALA A 116 -19.43 -14.88 19.65
CA ALA A 116 -18.91 -14.71 18.30
C ALA A 116 -19.96 -15.20 17.29
N GLN A 117 -20.21 -14.39 16.29
CA GLN A 117 -21.12 -14.69 15.19
C GLN A 117 -20.44 -14.42 13.86
N LYS A 118 -20.75 -15.25 12.85
CA LYS A 118 -20.40 -15.00 11.47
C LYS A 118 -21.16 -13.78 10.96
N MET A 119 -20.42 -12.81 10.44
CA MET A 119 -20.95 -11.60 9.83
C MET A 119 -20.47 -11.52 8.39
N GLU A 120 -21.35 -11.06 7.50
CA GLU A 120 -21.08 -10.96 6.07
C GLU A 120 -21.45 -9.56 5.56
N GLY A 121 -20.61 -8.99 4.72
CA GLY A 121 -20.85 -7.67 4.12
C GLY A 121 -19.58 -6.95 3.73
N THR A 122 -19.68 -6.01 2.79
CA THR A 122 -18.61 -5.04 2.50
C THR A 122 -18.28 -4.20 3.73
N SER A 123 -19.23 -4.05 4.67
CA SER A 123 -19.04 -3.43 5.99
C SER A 123 -18.05 -4.18 6.89
N MET A 124 -17.81 -5.49 6.64
CA MET A 124 -16.82 -6.31 7.35
C MET A 124 -15.46 -6.26 6.64
N ALA A 125 -15.46 -6.08 5.33
CA ALA A 125 -14.24 -5.91 4.54
C ALA A 125 -13.57 -4.55 4.79
N ALA A 126 -14.32 -3.47 4.88
CA ALA A 126 -13.79 -2.11 5.06
C ALA A 126 -12.92 -1.94 6.33
N PRO A 127 -13.29 -2.42 7.53
CA PRO A 127 -12.43 -2.31 8.71
C PRO A 127 -11.14 -3.13 8.61
N LEU A 128 -11.10 -4.22 7.84
CA LEU A 128 -9.84 -4.92 7.56
C LEU A 128 -8.89 -4.06 6.74
N VAL A 129 -9.41 -3.34 5.74
CA VAL A 129 -8.61 -2.39 4.95
C VAL A 129 -8.14 -1.24 5.82
N SER A 130 -9.00 -0.70 6.71
CA SER A 130 -8.59 0.34 7.66
C SER A 130 -7.46 -0.13 8.59
N GLY A 131 -7.55 -1.37 9.10
CA GLY A 131 -6.49 -1.99 9.89
C GLY A 131 -5.21 -2.19 9.09
N GLY A 132 -5.32 -2.61 7.83
CA GLY A 132 -4.20 -2.76 6.91
C GLY A 132 -3.46 -1.44 6.65
N LEU A 133 -4.21 -0.36 6.38
CA LEU A 133 -3.65 0.99 6.22
C LEU A 133 -2.94 1.48 7.49
N ALA A 134 -3.51 1.18 8.67
CA ALA A 134 -2.88 1.53 9.94
C ALA A 134 -1.54 0.80 10.13
N LEU A 135 -1.45 -0.49 9.77
CA LEU A 135 -0.20 -1.26 9.82
C LEU A 135 0.84 -0.71 8.83
N VAL A 136 0.44 -0.38 7.61
CA VAL A 136 1.36 0.24 6.62
C VAL A 136 1.85 1.61 7.12
N LYS A 137 0.98 2.41 7.73
CA LYS A 137 1.35 3.72 8.29
C LYS A 137 2.26 3.59 9.52
N GLU A 138 2.09 2.56 10.34
CA GLU A 138 2.98 2.27 11.47
C GLU A 138 4.37 1.87 10.98
N GLU A 139 4.45 0.99 9.98
CA GLU A 139 5.71 0.54 9.38
C GLU A 139 6.46 1.70 8.72
N PHE A 140 5.76 2.53 7.96
CA PHE A 140 6.33 3.66 7.22
C PHE A 140 5.77 4.99 7.71
N SER A 141 6.14 5.39 8.92
CA SER A 141 5.60 6.59 9.58
C SER A 141 5.92 7.89 8.83
N SER A 142 6.96 7.91 7.99
CA SER A 142 7.38 9.04 7.16
C SER A 142 6.46 9.27 5.94
N LEU A 143 5.78 8.23 5.45
CA LEU A 143 4.88 8.38 4.30
C LEU A 143 3.67 9.27 4.62
N THR A 144 3.26 10.07 3.65
CA THR A 144 1.97 10.78 3.72
C THR A 144 0.80 9.79 3.66
N ASN A 145 -0.38 10.20 4.08
CA ASN A 145 -1.55 9.33 4.04
C ASN A 145 -1.95 8.94 2.60
N ALA A 146 -1.77 9.83 1.63
CA ALA A 146 -1.95 9.51 0.21
C ALA A 146 -0.95 8.43 -0.26
N GLN A 147 0.33 8.53 0.11
CA GLN A 147 1.34 7.50 -0.20
C GLN A 147 1.02 6.15 0.46
N VAL A 148 0.50 6.15 1.69
CA VAL A 148 0.07 4.91 2.37
C VAL A 148 -1.08 4.24 1.61
N VAL A 149 -2.06 5.03 1.13
CA VAL A 149 -3.16 4.53 0.31
C VAL A 149 -2.64 3.99 -1.02
N ASP A 150 -1.82 4.77 -1.73
CA ASP A 150 -1.26 4.40 -3.04
C ASP A 150 -0.43 3.11 -2.92
N ARG A 151 0.41 3.00 -1.88
CA ARG A 151 1.19 1.80 -1.58
C ARG A 151 0.33 0.56 -1.36
N LEU A 152 -0.75 0.66 -0.58
CA LEU A 152 -1.66 -0.47 -0.37
C LEU A 152 -2.37 -0.88 -1.66
N LEU A 153 -2.79 0.08 -2.48
CA LEU A 153 -3.43 -0.18 -3.77
C LEU A 153 -2.46 -0.79 -4.78
N ALA A 154 -1.25 -0.22 -4.90
CA ALA A 154 -0.23 -0.68 -5.86
C ALA A 154 0.29 -2.09 -5.58
N THR A 155 0.26 -2.53 -4.32
CA THR A 155 0.74 -3.86 -3.92
C THR A 155 -0.35 -4.91 -3.80
N ALA A 156 -1.61 -4.56 -4.09
CA ALA A 156 -2.71 -5.51 -4.10
C ALA A 156 -2.44 -6.65 -5.08
N LEU A 157 -2.90 -7.85 -4.74
CA LEU A 157 -2.73 -9.03 -5.60
C LEU A 157 -3.71 -8.97 -6.77
N ASP A 158 -3.22 -8.67 -7.97
CA ASP A 158 -3.99 -8.48 -9.20
C ASP A 158 -3.92 -9.65 -10.19
N THR A 159 -3.59 -10.86 -9.70
CA THR A 159 -3.42 -12.05 -10.53
C THR A 159 -4.61 -12.99 -10.47
N GLY A 160 -4.78 -13.83 -11.48
CA GLY A 160 -5.84 -14.83 -11.55
C GLY A 160 -7.23 -14.20 -11.52
N GLU A 161 -8.07 -14.59 -10.56
CA GLU A 161 -9.43 -14.05 -10.38
C GLU A 161 -9.41 -12.55 -10.13
N TYR A 162 -8.42 -12.05 -9.39
CA TYR A 162 -8.33 -10.65 -8.96
C TYR A 162 -7.84 -9.67 -10.05
N SER A 163 -7.37 -10.16 -11.21
CA SER A 163 -6.96 -9.32 -12.34
C SER A 163 -8.13 -8.60 -13.04
N LYS A 164 -9.37 -8.91 -12.66
CA LYS A 164 -10.58 -8.28 -13.20
C LYS A 164 -10.83 -6.93 -12.53
N SER A 165 -10.14 -5.88 -12.96
CA SER A 165 -10.16 -4.56 -12.32
C SER A 165 -11.54 -3.93 -12.18
N THR A 166 -12.48 -4.19 -13.10
CA THR A 166 -13.88 -3.73 -12.96
C THR A 166 -14.64 -4.42 -11.82
N ILE A 167 -14.14 -5.55 -11.31
CA ILE A 167 -14.73 -6.28 -10.20
C ILE A 167 -13.98 -5.96 -8.91
N TYR A 168 -12.65 -6.09 -8.92
CA TYR A 168 -11.79 -6.08 -7.74
C TYR A 168 -10.89 -4.84 -7.61
N GLY A 169 -10.99 -3.87 -8.54
CA GLY A 169 -10.16 -2.67 -8.56
C GLY A 169 -8.69 -3.00 -8.77
N HIS A 170 -7.86 -2.69 -7.80
CA HIS A 170 -6.43 -3.03 -7.76
C HIS A 170 -6.17 -4.52 -7.44
N GLY A 171 -7.20 -5.26 -7.01
CA GLY A 171 -7.05 -6.66 -6.63
C GLY A 171 -7.35 -6.93 -5.16
N LEU A 172 -6.84 -8.04 -4.63
CA LEU A 172 -6.99 -8.41 -3.22
C LEU A 172 -5.93 -7.70 -2.37
N MET A 173 -6.33 -7.12 -1.25
CA MET A 173 -5.42 -6.52 -0.26
C MET A 173 -4.28 -7.49 0.09
N ASN A 174 -3.04 -7.00 -0.01
CA ASN A 174 -1.83 -7.76 0.22
C ASN A 174 -0.88 -7.01 1.15
N LEU A 175 -1.03 -7.21 2.45
CA LEU A 175 -0.20 -6.54 3.46
C LEU A 175 1.27 -6.94 3.38
N ALA A 176 1.57 -8.19 3.05
CA ALA A 176 2.96 -8.63 2.89
C ALA A 176 3.67 -7.87 1.73
N GLY A 177 2.96 -7.60 0.64
CA GLY A 177 3.47 -6.73 -0.43
C GLY A 177 3.59 -5.27 0.01
N ALA A 178 2.58 -4.77 0.73
CA ALA A 178 2.56 -3.37 1.17
C ALA A 178 3.64 -3.02 2.20
N THR A 179 4.09 -3.99 2.99
CA THR A 179 5.19 -3.82 3.96
C THR A 179 6.57 -4.27 3.43
N ALA A 180 6.64 -4.72 2.19
CA ALA A 180 7.90 -5.02 1.51
C ALA A 180 8.36 -3.85 0.63
N ALA A 181 9.64 -3.83 0.25
CA ALA A 181 10.14 -2.86 -0.71
C ALA A 181 9.47 -3.05 -2.08
N ILE A 182 9.04 -1.93 -2.65
CA ILE A 182 8.48 -1.86 -4.00
C ILE A 182 9.54 -1.29 -4.93
N ALA A 183 9.84 -1.99 -6.03
CA ALA A 183 10.89 -1.59 -6.97
C ALA A 183 12.31 -1.63 -6.37
N SER A 184 13.26 -0.83 -6.88
CA SER A 184 14.65 -0.86 -6.45
C SER A 184 14.86 -0.17 -5.10
N LEU A 185 15.76 -0.73 -4.29
CA LEU A 185 16.24 -0.07 -3.07
C LEU A 185 17.31 0.97 -3.44
N GLN A 186 17.24 2.11 -2.81
CA GLN A 186 18.13 3.25 -3.04
C GLN A 186 18.74 3.73 -1.74
N THR A 187 19.96 4.22 -1.80
CA THR A 187 20.60 4.93 -0.69
C THR A 187 20.71 6.41 -1.00
N ILE A 188 20.72 7.23 0.03
CA ILE A 188 21.01 8.65 -0.10
C ILE A 188 22.52 8.83 -0.30
N GLY A 189 22.90 9.48 -1.39
CA GLY A 189 24.27 9.85 -1.68
C GLY A 189 24.35 11.32 -2.01
N GLY A 190 25.29 12.03 -1.40
CA GLY A 190 25.54 13.44 -1.68
C GLY A 190 26.61 14.00 -0.74
N SER A 191 27.32 15.02 -1.18
CA SER A 191 28.38 15.68 -0.40
C SER A 191 27.84 16.55 0.75
N ASN A 192 26.54 16.75 0.86
CA ASN A 192 25.90 17.56 1.91
C ASN A 192 24.61 16.88 2.41
N LEU A 193 24.71 16.20 3.53
CA LEU A 193 23.56 15.62 4.27
C LEU A 193 22.58 16.68 4.82
N LEU A 194 22.79 17.97 4.54
CA LEU A 194 22.02 19.09 5.11
C LEU A 194 21.31 19.95 4.06
N ASP A 195 21.33 19.55 2.78
CA ASP A 195 20.71 20.33 1.70
C ASP A 195 19.53 19.54 1.12
N ASP A 196 18.33 19.83 1.61
CA ASP A 196 17.09 19.16 1.23
C ASP A 196 16.76 19.26 -0.28
N GLU A 197 17.36 20.23 -0.99
CA GLU A 197 17.07 20.48 -2.40
C GLU A 197 17.94 19.65 -3.38
N ASN A 198 18.95 18.93 -2.90
CA ASN A 198 19.88 18.18 -3.75
C ASN A 198 20.16 16.75 -3.26
N THR A 199 19.17 16.09 -2.72
CA THR A 199 19.29 14.68 -2.33
C THR A 199 19.29 13.78 -3.56
N SER A 200 20.44 13.17 -3.84
CA SER A 200 20.58 12.17 -4.91
C SER A 200 20.38 10.77 -4.34
N TYR A 201 19.52 9.99 -4.98
CA TYR A 201 19.29 8.59 -4.64
C TYR A 201 20.03 7.69 -5.64
N TYR A 202 20.69 6.66 -5.12
CA TYR A 202 21.48 5.70 -5.91
C TYR A 202 20.96 4.28 -5.71
N ASP A 203 20.70 3.57 -6.78
CA ASP A 203 20.27 2.17 -6.72
C ASP A 203 21.32 1.28 -6.08
N LEU A 204 20.93 0.48 -5.10
CA LEU A 204 21.82 -0.43 -4.39
C LEU A 204 22.21 -1.66 -5.22
N ALA A 205 21.39 -2.04 -6.19
CA ALA A 205 21.68 -3.18 -7.07
C ALA A 205 23.02 -3.07 -7.79
N ASP A 206 23.51 -1.84 -8.03
CA ASP A 206 24.78 -1.56 -8.70
C ASP A 206 25.98 -1.47 -7.76
N ASN A 207 25.78 -1.60 -6.44
CA ASN A 207 26.78 -1.32 -5.41
C ASN A 207 27.17 -2.53 -4.54
N THR A 208 27.19 -3.74 -5.10
CA THR A 208 27.76 -4.89 -4.39
C THR A 208 29.28 -4.83 -4.37
N PHE A 209 29.88 -4.81 -3.16
CA PHE A 209 31.30 -4.92 -2.98
C PHE A 209 31.72 -6.38 -3.00
N SER A 210 32.51 -6.75 -3.97
CA SER A 210 33.12 -8.06 -4.08
C SER A 210 34.63 -7.93 -3.81
N SER A 211 35.15 -8.68 -2.83
CA SER A 211 36.56 -8.65 -2.46
C SER A 211 37.12 -10.06 -2.17
N SER A 212 38.40 -10.20 -1.88
CA SER A 212 38.97 -11.51 -1.49
C SER A 212 38.23 -12.08 -0.27
N ALA A 213 38.07 -13.39 -0.20
CA ALA A 213 37.31 -14.04 0.86
C ALA A 213 37.77 -13.65 2.29
N ALA A 214 39.08 -13.48 2.49
CA ALA A 214 39.64 -13.07 3.77
C ALA A 214 39.23 -11.64 4.16
N PHE A 215 39.27 -10.70 3.22
CA PHE A 215 38.87 -9.31 3.47
C PHE A 215 37.36 -9.18 3.64
N SER A 216 36.55 -9.83 2.78
CA SER A 216 35.09 -9.83 2.90
C SER A 216 34.64 -10.43 4.22
N ASN A 217 35.25 -11.53 4.68
CA ASN A 217 34.90 -12.14 5.95
C ASN A 217 35.27 -11.25 7.15
N ALA A 218 36.43 -10.59 7.10
CA ALA A 218 36.84 -9.66 8.15
C ALA A 218 35.90 -8.45 8.22
N LEU A 219 35.56 -7.86 7.06
CA LEU A 219 34.69 -6.71 6.96
C LEU A 219 33.24 -7.06 7.35
N SER A 220 32.68 -8.16 6.84
CA SER A 220 31.36 -8.67 7.23
C SER A 220 31.28 -8.95 8.72
N SER A 221 32.34 -9.54 9.31
CA SER A 221 32.40 -9.78 10.75
C SER A 221 32.44 -8.49 11.57
N SER A 222 33.13 -7.46 11.08
CA SER A 222 33.23 -6.15 11.75
C SER A 222 31.95 -5.34 11.64
N LEU A 223 31.19 -5.53 10.56
CA LEU A 223 29.94 -4.81 10.28
C LEU A 223 28.69 -5.60 10.70
N LYS A 224 28.89 -6.81 11.24
CA LYS A 224 27.79 -7.67 11.69
C LYS A 224 26.92 -6.96 12.72
N GLY A 225 25.62 -6.91 12.42
CA GLY A 225 24.63 -6.25 13.28
C GLY A 225 24.57 -4.72 13.09
N GLN A 226 25.35 -4.14 12.14
CA GLN A 226 25.13 -2.77 11.69
C GLN A 226 24.06 -2.77 10.60
N THR A 227 23.14 -1.82 10.68
CA THR A 227 22.14 -1.56 9.64
C THR A 227 22.38 -0.23 8.98
N MET A 228 21.94 -0.08 7.75
CA MET A 228 21.83 1.20 7.07
C MET A 228 20.40 1.41 6.60
N GLU A 229 19.95 2.64 6.68
CA GLU A 229 18.66 3.03 6.16
C GLU A 229 18.73 3.14 4.64
N VAL A 230 17.78 2.51 3.96
CA VAL A 230 17.62 2.53 2.51
C VAL A 230 16.17 2.86 2.18
N TYR A 231 15.93 3.34 0.99
CA TYR A 231 14.62 3.80 0.54
C TYR A 231 14.21 3.05 -0.72
N ASP A 232 12.94 2.67 -0.85
CA ASP A 232 12.48 2.18 -2.14
C ASP A 232 12.25 3.34 -3.13
N SER A 233 12.29 3.03 -4.42
CA SER A 233 12.14 4.05 -5.47
C SER A 233 10.68 4.38 -5.77
N PHE A 234 9.73 3.68 -5.18
CA PHE A 234 8.30 3.91 -5.43
C PHE A 234 7.76 5.14 -4.69
N ASP A 235 7.85 5.14 -3.37
CA ASP A 235 7.27 6.19 -2.52
C ASP A 235 8.23 6.70 -1.43
N ARG A 236 9.49 6.24 -1.45
CA ARG A 236 10.54 6.56 -0.46
C ARG A 236 10.29 5.93 0.91
N ALA A 237 9.54 4.83 0.98
CA ALA A 237 9.47 4.05 2.20
C ALA A 237 10.86 3.60 2.63
N ASN A 238 11.17 3.75 3.91
CA ASN A 238 12.49 3.45 4.46
C ASN A 238 12.55 2.02 5.02
N PHE A 239 13.72 1.40 4.86
CA PHE A 239 14.01 0.04 5.31
C PHE A 239 15.38 0.00 5.97
N ASP A 240 15.51 -0.79 7.04
CA ASP A 240 16.81 -1.11 7.62
C ASP A 240 17.38 -2.38 6.97
N VAL A 241 18.52 -2.24 6.31
CA VAL A 241 19.21 -3.36 5.66
C VAL A 241 20.53 -3.61 6.37
N ALA A 242 20.84 -4.90 6.65
CA ALA A 242 22.09 -5.28 7.26
C ALA A 242 23.27 -4.94 6.34
N VAL A 243 24.22 -4.16 6.84
CA VAL A 243 25.38 -3.70 6.05
C VAL A 243 26.24 -4.88 5.59
N ASP A 244 26.33 -5.94 6.38
CA ASP A 244 27.12 -7.14 6.04
C ASP A 244 26.53 -7.92 4.84
N SER A 245 25.27 -7.71 4.49
CA SER A 245 24.62 -8.33 3.31
C SER A 245 25.18 -7.82 1.96
N PHE A 246 25.81 -6.64 1.95
CA PHE A 246 26.41 -6.08 0.74
C PHE A 246 27.81 -6.62 0.42
N PHE A 247 28.41 -7.41 1.34
CA PHE A 247 29.74 -7.96 1.15
C PHE A 247 29.66 -9.44 0.78
N THR A 248 29.98 -9.76 -0.47
CA THR A 248 30.04 -11.13 -0.95
C THR A 248 31.48 -11.62 -1.07
N SER A 249 31.76 -12.86 -0.62
CA SER A 249 33.03 -13.50 -0.86
C SER A 249 33.11 -13.98 -2.31
N GLY A 250 33.94 -13.33 -3.12
CA GLY A 250 34.27 -13.76 -4.48
C GLY A 250 35.56 -14.57 -4.53
N SER A 251 35.64 -15.58 -5.40
CA SER A 251 36.91 -16.19 -5.76
C SER A 251 37.61 -15.30 -6.81
N TYR A 252 38.66 -14.61 -6.39
CA TYR A 252 39.47 -13.80 -7.31
C TYR A 252 40.69 -14.55 -7.78
N THR A 253 40.90 -14.57 -9.09
CA THR A 253 42.20 -14.75 -9.69
C THR A 253 42.88 -13.38 -9.73
N SER A 254 44.00 -13.26 -9.08
CA SER A 254 44.65 -12.03 -8.61
C SER A 254 45.11 -11.01 -9.67
N GLN A 255 44.95 -11.28 -10.94
CA GLN A 255 45.50 -10.39 -12.00
C GLN A 255 44.50 -9.34 -12.55
N ASN A 256 43.24 -9.62 -12.62
CA ASN A 256 42.29 -8.67 -13.26
C ASN A 256 41.68 -7.65 -12.31
N THR A 257 41.82 -7.83 -11.00
CA THR A 257 41.12 -6.98 -10.01
C THR A 257 41.86 -5.69 -9.73
N ILE A 258 43.20 -5.71 -9.73
CA ILE A 258 44.02 -4.53 -9.48
C ILE A 258 43.93 -3.55 -10.66
N GLU A 259 43.95 -4.04 -11.91
CA GLU A 259 43.82 -3.22 -13.10
C GLU A 259 42.46 -2.54 -13.20
N ASN A 260 41.38 -3.25 -12.93
CA ASN A 260 40.00 -2.69 -12.94
C ASN A 260 39.77 -1.69 -11.80
N HIS A 261 40.40 -1.86 -10.66
CA HIS A 261 40.28 -0.93 -9.54
C HIS A 261 41.13 0.33 -9.75
N MET A 262 42.31 0.19 -10.34
CA MET A 262 43.16 1.32 -10.68
C MET A 262 42.55 2.20 -11.78
N LEU A 263 41.86 1.61 -12.77
CA LEU A 263 41.17 2.35 -13.84
C LEU A 263 39.96 3.18 -13.34
N ARG A 264 39.37 2.81 -12.17
CA ARG A 264 38.30 3.60 -11.55
C ARG A 264 38.80 4.74 -10.66
N LEU A 265 40.07 4.76 -10.31
CA LEU A 265 40.67 5.79 -9.45
C LEU A 265 41.37 6.90 -10.23
N GLU A 266 41.39 6.83 -11.56
CA GLU A 266 41.89 7.95 -12.35
C GLU A 266 40.92 9.14 -12.28
N PRO A 267 41.38 10.32 -11.80
CA PRO A 267 40.57 11.51 -11.79
C PRO A 267 40.20 11.86 -13.24
N LYS A 268 38.91 12.04 -13.53
CA LYS A 268 38.49 12.64 -14.80
C LYS A 268 39.16 14.00 -14.91
N THR A 269 40.19 14.10 -15.73
CA THR A 269 40.74 15.40 -16.11
C THR A 269 39.67 16.20 -16.84
N THR A 270 39.33 17.36 -16.29
CA THR A 270 38.46 18.39 -16.81
C THR A 270 38.79 18.81 -18.22
#